data_5307c0e6dff57429939e8299477e63a3
#
_entry.id   5307c0e6dff57429939e8299477e63a3
#
_cell.length_a   1.000
_cell.length_b   1.000
_cell.length_c   1.000
_cell.angle_alpha   90.00
_cell.angle_beta   90.00
_cell.angle_gamma   90.00
#
_symmetry.space_group_name_H-M   'P 1'
#
loop_
_entity.id
_entity.type
_entity.pdbx_description
1 polymer ?
#
loop_
_entity_poly.entity_id
_entity_poly.type
_entity_poly.pdbx_seq_one_letter_code
_entity_poly.pdbx_strand_id
1 'polypeptide(L)' 'MTTADLLRAEGEARGEARGEARGRAEGRAETLLDQLDIKFGHVPADIEHKVRTASTSELETWTRRIIIANTLGEIFA' A
#
# COMPACT_ATOMS: atom_id res chain seq x y z
N MET A 1 2.98 36.93 12.57
CA MET A 1 3.29 35.49 12.60
C MET A 1 4.59 35.28 13.39
N THR A 2 4.57 34.40 14.37
CA THR A 2 5.74 34.07 15.18
C THR A 2 6.43 32.84 14.63
N THR A 3 7.69 32.60 15.06
CA THR A 3 8.44 31.38 14.69
C THR A 3 7.70 30.12 15.15
N ALA A 4 7.05 30.18 16.31
CA ALA A 4 6.28 29.05 16.83
C ALA A 4 5.08 28.72 15.94
N ASP A 5 4.38 29.71 15.39
CA ASP A 5 3.27 29.52 14.48
C ASP A 5 3.73 28.89 13.17
N LEU A 6 4.88 29.30 12.66
CA LEU A 6 5.47 28.76 11.42
C LEU A 6 5.85 27.28 11.61
N LEU A 7 6.49 26.93 12.72
CA LEU A 7 6.87 25.55 13.05
C LEU A 7 5.64 24.64 13.19
N ARG A 8 4.57 25.15 13.79
CA ARG A 8 3.32 24.40 13.95
C ARG A 8 2.68 24.10 12.60
N ALA A 9 2.62 25.09 11.70
CA ALA A 9 2.08 24.93 10.36
C ALA A 9 2.85 23.89 9.53
N GLU A 10 4.17 23.88 9.63
CA GLU A 10 5.01 22.89 8.98
C GLU A 10 4.76 21.48 9.52
N GLY A 11 4.60 21.31 10.83
CA GLY A 11 4.29 20.04 11.46
C GLY A 11 2.95 19.48 11.04
N GLU A 12 1.92 20.30 10.93
CA GLU A 12 0.59 19.91 10.46
C GLU A 12 0.63 19.48 8.99
N ALA A 13 1.34 20.21 8.13
CA ALA A 13 1.47 19.86 6.72
C ALA A 13 2.18 18.50 6.53
N ARG A 14 3.23 18.21 7.30
CA ARG A 14 3.91 16.91 7.27
C ARG A 14 3.02 15.78 7.74
N GLY A 15 2.22 16.00 8.78
CA GLY A 15 1.27 15.02 9.30
C GLY A 15 0.21 14.66 8.28
N GLU A 16 -0.37 15.65 7.58
CA GLU A 16 -1.33 15.45 6.52
C GLU A 16 -0.74 14.67 5.35
N ALA A 17 0.46 15.01 4.91
CA ALA A 17 1.14 14.33 3.83
C ALA A 17 1.41 12.85 4.15
N ARG A 18 1.82 12.54 5.38
CA ARG A 18 2.01 11.16 5.83
C ARG A 18 0.70 10.39 5.88
N GLY A 19 -0.39 11.02 6.35
CA GLY A 19 -1.72 10.42 6.39
C GLY A 19 -2.24 10.09 5.01
N GLU A 20 -2.08 10.99 4.05
CA GLU A 20 -2.47 10.77 2.66
C GLU A 20 -1.68 9.62 2.01
N ALA A 21 -0.37 9.58 2.22
CA ALA A 21 0.48 8.52 1.69
C ALA A 21 0.09 7.15 2.26
N ARG A 22 -0.18 7.08 3.56
CA ARG A 22 -0.64 5.86 4.23
C ARG A 22 -2.00 5.42 3.69
N GLY A 23 -2.95 6.35 3.54
CA GLY A 23 -4.28 6.06 3.01
C GLY A 23 -4.23 5.51 1.59
N ARG A 24 -3.35 6.05 0.74
CA ARG A 24 -3.15 5.54 -0.62
C ARG A 24 -2.58 4.11 -0.61
N ALA A 25 -1.59 3.86 0.24
CA ALA A 25 -0.99 2.52 0.37
C ALA A 25 -2.02 1.50 0.88
N GLU A 26 -2.82 1.86 1.88
CA GLU A 26 -3.88 1.01 2.41
C GLU A 26 -4.93 0.71 1.35
N GLY A 27 -5.37 1.71 0.58
CA GLY A 27 -6.33 1.53 -0.50
C GLY A 27 -5.80 0.61 -1.60
N ARG A 28 -4.54 0.77 -1.99
CA ARG A 28 -3.89 -0.11 -2.98
C ARG A 28 -3.75 -1.53 -2.46
N ALA A 29 -3.42 -1.69 -1.18
CA ALA A 29 -3.31 -3.00 -0.55
C ALA A 29 -4.65 -3.74 -0.56
N GLU A 30 -5.73 -3.08 -0.20
CA GLU A 30 -7.07 -3.66 -0.24
C GLU A 30 -7.48 -4.06 -1.65
N THR A 31 -7.25 -3.20 -2.63
CA THR A 31 -7.54 -3.49 -4.04
C THR A 31 -6.75 -4.71 -4.53
N LEU A 32 -5.46 -4.77 -4.20
CA LEU A 32 -4.63 -5.90 -4.58
C LEU A 32 -5.09 -7.19 -3.92
N LEU A 33 -5.47 -7.15 -2.64
CA LEU A 33 -6.00 -8.32 -1.93
C LEU A 33 -7.29 -8.82 -2.57
N ASP A 34 -8.18 -7.93 -2.97
CA ASP A 34 -9.41 -8.29 -3.70
C ASP A 34 -9.08 -8.97 -5.02
N GLN A 35 -8.13 -8.42 -5.78
CA GLN A 35 -7.70 -8.99 -7.05
C GLN A 35 -7.06 -10.38 -6.87
N LEU A 36 -6.27 -10.56 -5.82
CA LEU A 36 -5.66 -11.84 -5.48
C LEU A 36 -6.73 -12.89 -5.13
N ASP A 37 -7.74 -12.48 -4.36
CA ASP A 37 -8.84 -13.36 -3.99
C ASP A 37 -9.66 -13.79 -5.21
N ILE A 38 -9.96 -12.86 -6.10
CA ILE A 38 -10.70 -13.14 -7.33
C ILE A 38 -9.91 -14.08 -8.25
N LYS A 39 -8.62 -13.84 -8.41
CA LYS A 39 -7.78 -14.58 -9.36
C LYS A 39 -7.34 -15.94 -8.84
N PHE A 40 -6.96 -16.03 -7.58
CA PHE A 40 -6.36 -17.23 -6.98
C PHE A 40 -7.25 -17.89 -5.93
N GLY A 41 -8.36 -17.28 -5.56
CA GLY A 41 -9.22 -17.73 -4.48
C GLY A 41 -8.69 -17.25 -3.14
N HIS A 42 -8.49 -18.16 -2.18
CA HIS A 42 -8.04 -17.80 -0.85
C HIS A 42 -6.62 -17.20 -0.83
N VAL A 43 -6.47 -16.06 -0.15
CA VAL A 43 -5.17 -15.43 0.08
C VAL A 43 -4.63 -15.90 1.44
N PRO A 44 -3.45 -16.54 1.48
CA PRO A 44 -2.85 -16.94 2.75
C PRO A 44 -2.56 -15.74 3.66
N ALA A 45 -2.62 -15.96 4.98
CA ALA A 45 -2.44 -14.89 5.97
C ALA A 45 -1.07 -14.20 5.88
N ASP A 46 -0.01 -14.94 5.56
CA ASP A 46 1.34 -14.38 5.38
C ASP A 46 1.41 -13.44 4.17
N ILE A 47 0.74 -13.77 3.09
CA ILE A 47 0.64 -12.92 1.90
C ILE A 47 -0.20 -11.68 2.21
N GLU A 48 -1.31 -11.83 2.89
CA GLU A 48 -2.15 -10.70 3.31
C GLU A 48 -1.34 -9.72 4.16
N HIS A 49 -0.60 -10.21 5.14
CA HIS A 49 0.25 -9.38 5.98
C HIS A 49 1.33 -8.66 5.16
N LYS A 50 1.98 -9.38 4.25
CA LYS A 50 3.00 -8.83 3.37
C LYS A 50 2.46 -7.67 2.53
N VAL A 51 1.26 -7.83 1.96
CA VAL A 51 0.60 -6.79 1.17
C VAL A 51 0.22 -5.59 2.03
N ARG A 52 -0.35 -5.82 3.22
CA ARG A 52 -0.77 -4.73 4.10
C ARG A 52 0.38 -3.91 4.67
N THR A 53 1.56 -4.49 4.78
CA THR A 53 2.76 -3.81 5.33
C THR A 53 3.72 -3.31 4.24
N ALA A 54 3.38 -3.49 2.98
CA ALA A 54 4.23 -3.12 1.86
C ALA A 54 4.23 -1.62 1.59
N SER A 55 5.29 -1.15 0.95
CA SER A 55 5.38 0.22 0.43
C SER A 55 4.52 0.37 -0.82
N THR A 56 4.18 1.61 -1.17
CA THR A 56 3.46 1.92 -2.41
C THR A 56 4.18 1.36 -3.64
N SER A 57 5.51 1.46 -3.66
CA SER A 57 6.35 0.95 -4.75
C SER A 57 6.22 -0.56 -4.92
N GLU A 58 6.24 -1.31 -3.83
CA GLU A 58 6.05 -2.75 -3.86
C GLU A 58 4.66 -3.13 -4.33
N LEU A 59 3.63 -2.43 -3.84
CA LEU A 59 2.24 -2.64 -4.25
C LEU A 59 2.04 -2.40 -5.75
N GLU A 60 2.65 -1.38 -6.30
CA GLU A 60 2.61 -1.11 -7.74
C GLU A 60 3.24 -2.23 -8.55
N THR A 61 4.38 -2.74 -8.10
CA THR A 61 5.07 -3.86 -8.76
C THR A 61 4.19 -5.10 -8.77
N TRP A 62 3.61 -5.46 -7.64
CA TRP A 62 2.74 -6.64 -7.53
C TRP A 62 1.44 -6.49 -8.33
N THR A 63 0.89 -5.29 -8.38
CA THR A 63 -0.31 -5.00 -9.18
C THR A 63 -0.05 -5.23 -10.67
N ARG A 64 1.14 -4.89 -11.15
CA ARG A 64 1.54 -5.17 -12.53
C ARG A 64 1.74 -6.67 -12.76
N ARG A 65 2.38 -7.35 -11.82
CA ARG A 65 2.66 -8.79 -11.93
C ARG A 65 1.40 -9.65 -11.91
N ILE A 66 0.37 -9.24 -11.17
CA ILE A 66 -0.88 -10.01 -11.09
C ILE A 66 -1.55 -10.18 -12.45
N ILE A 67 -1.36 -9.23 -13.36
CA ILE A 67 -1.98 -9.27 -14.70
C ILE A 67 -1.48 -10.46 -15.49
N ILE A 68 -0.20 -10.82 -15.35
CA ILE A 68 0.46 -11.87 -16.13
C ILE A 68 0.81 -13.12 -15.33
N ALA A 69 0.72 -13.07 -14.02
CA ALA A 69 1.09 -14.18 -13.14
C ALA A 69 0.03 -15.28 -13.14
N ASN A 70 0.46 -16.53 -13.11
CA ASN A 70 -0.41 -17.69 -13.00
C ASN A 70 -0.45 -18.25 -11.57
N THR A 71 0.51 -17.89 -10.74
CA THR A 71 0.59 -18.32 -9.33
C THR A 71 0.95 -17.16 -8.42
N LEU A 72 0.65 -17.29 -7.13
CA LEU A 72 1.05 -16.31 -6.12
C LEU A 72 2.58 -16.16 -6.06
N GLY A 73 3.32 -17.25 -6.20
CA GLY A 73 4.78 -17.21 -6.22
C GLY A 73 5.37 -16.33 -7.30
N GLU A 74 4.73 -16.26 -8.46
CA GLU A 74 5.18 -15.42 -9.57
C GLU A 74 5.03 -13.93 -9.27
N ILE A 75 4.11 -13.56 -8.37
CA ILE A 75 3.89 -12.17 -7.98
C ILE A 75 4.91 -11.74 -6.91
N PHE A 76 5.13 -12.59 -5.91
CA PHE A 76 5.89 -12.26 -4.70
C PHE A 76 7.32 -12.82 -4.65
N ALA A 77 7.73 -13.47 -5.67
CA ALA A 77 9.09 -14.00 -5.77
C ALA A 77 10.15 -12.90 -5.94
#